data_77b64acf2e1eed43d507d3d0c86fbc48
#
_entry.id   77b64acf2e1eed43d507d3d0c86fbc48
#
_cell.length_a   1.000
_cell.length_b   1.000
_cell.length_c   1.000
_cell.angle_alpha   90.00
_cell.angle_beta   90.00
_cell.angle_gamma   90.00
#
_symmetry.space_group_name_H-M   'P 1'
#
loop_
_entity.id
_entity.type
_entity.pdbx_description
1 polymer ?
#
loop_
_entity_poly.entity_id
_entity_poly.type
_entity_poly.pdbx_seq_one_letter_code
_entity_poly.pdbx_strand_id
1 'polypeptide(L)'
;SLAVEKNGRDSRLKKICKRLNDQGKILIAAVENGSKKSIPAIYSTVIAVEGRKLKQNFDFMFSSNKRINCVIRSEPHLYYQKKDDYVMYGDCNSFAAAKLSGKLARILRKQPSNDNSKVKKLLRKESKLFVWTVPLLNLFKEYPVFRDNNIIYDPIKLNKLATNIAVFFSVENISDIYSYSLYSSKISQKKEFAYRFLRFLEEKYGFVCENYSVFERNDFISIYSVYKFLKERYKW
;
A
#
# COMPACT_ATOMS: atom_id res chain seq x y z
N SER A 1 -16.00 2.09 5.11
CA SER A 1 -15.77 0.75 4.57
C SER A 1 -16.46 -0.28 5.47
N LEU A 2 -17.23 -1.18 4.88
CA LEU A 2 -17.95 -2.25 5.56
C LEU A 2 -17.60 -3.59 4.89
N ALA A 3 -17.15 -4.53 5.67
CA ALA A 3 -17.01 -5.91 5.26
C ALA A 3 -17.49 -6.81 6.40
N VAL A 4 -18.43 -7.69 6.13
CA VAL A 4 -19.04 -8.58 7.12
C VAL A 4 -19.07 -9.99 6.57
N GLU A 5 -18.90 -10.99 7.39
CA GLU A 5 -19.10 -12.37 6.96
C GLU A 5 -20.55 -12.62 6.50
N LYS A 6 -20.70 -13.48 5.52
CA LYS A 6 -22.03 -13.88 5.03
C LYS A 6 -22.73 -14.74 6.08
N ASN A 7 -23.81 -14.21 6.66
CA ASN A 7 -24.56 -14.84 7.75
C ASN A 7 -26.01 -15.23 7.40
N GLY A 8 -26.34 -15.37 6.13
CA GLY A 8 -27.70 -15.72 5.67
C GLY A 8 -28.72 -14.58 5.67
N ARG A 9 -28.49 -13.46 6.34
CA ARG A 9 -29.40 -12.29 6.39
C ARG A 9 -29.04 -11.21 5.38
N ASP A 10 -28.34 -11.56 4.32
CA ASP A 10 -27.78 -10.62 3.35
C ASP A 10 -28.77 -10.20 2.23
N SER A 11 -29.97 -10.78 2.17
CA SER A 11 -30.94 -10.51 1.10
C SER A 11 -31.36 -9.04 0.99
N ARG A 12 -31.55 -8.36 2.13
CA ARG A 12 -31.89 -6.92 2.16
C ARG A 12 -30.74 -6.06 1.64
N LEU A 13 -29.52 -6.32 2.09
CA LEU A 13 -28.34 -5.59 1.64
C LEU A 13 -28.09 -5.81 0.13
N LYS A 14 -28.27 -7.03 -0.34
CA LYS A 14 -28.15 -7.36 -1.76
C LYS A 14 -29.18 -6.60 -2.62
N LYS A 15 -30.46 -6.51 -2.17
CA LYS A 15 -31.49 -5.72 -2.83
C LYS A 15 -31.15 -4.23 -2.87
N ILE A 16 -30.62 -3.67 -1.77
CA ILE A 16 -30.18 -2.27 -1.70
C ILE A 16 -29.03 -2.02 -2.69
N CYS A 17 -27.99 -2.87 -2.69
CA CYS A 17 -26.87 -2.75 -3.62
C CYS A 17 -27.34 -2.82 -5.08
N LYS A 18 -28.28 -3.72 -5.39
CA LYS A 18 -28.86 -3.81 -6.75
C LYS A 18 -29.58 -2.49 -7.10
N ARG A 19 -30.47 -2.00 -6.26
CA ARG A 19 -31.22 -0.74 -6.49
C ARG A 19 -30.27 0.44 -6.73
N LEU A 20 -29.21 0.59 -5.90
CA LEU A 20 -28.23 1.66 -6.07
C LEU A 20 -27.47 1.51 -7.39
N ASN A 21 -27.09 0.29 -7.75
CA ASN A 21 -26.46 0.01 -9.05
C ASN A 21 -27.38 0.35 -10.22
N ASP A 22 -28.68 0.01 -10.13
CA ASP A 22 -29.68 0.32 -11.17
C ASP A 22 -29.89 1.84 -11.29
N GLN A 23 -29.66 2.61 -10.23
CA GLN A 23 -29.63 4.08 -10.22
C GLN A 23 -28.31 4.67 -10.73
N GLY A 24 -27.40 3.89 -11.29
CA GLY A 24 -26.11 4.35 -11.79
C GLY A 24 -25.09 4.67 -10.67
N LYS A 25 -25.32 4.25 -9.43
CA LYS A 25 -24.34 4.42 -8.36
C LYS A 25 -23.29 3.34 -8.44
N ILE A 26 -22.03 3.74 -8.35
CA ILE A 26 -20.89 2.83 -8.39
C ILE A 26 -20.55 2.44 -6.94
N LEU A 27 -20.64 1.15 -6.67
CA LEU A 27 -20.39 0.59 -5.35
C LEU A 27 -19.03 -0.09 -5.31
N ILE A 28 -18.19 0.33 -4.37
CA ILE A 28 -16.88 -0.25 -4.10
C ILE A 28 -16.88 -0.78 -2.68
N ALA A 29 -16.45 -2.02 -2.48
CA ALA A 29 -16.34 -2.59 -1.16
C ALA A 29 -15.01 -3.32 -0.98
N ALA A 30 -14.38 -3.11 0.16
CA ALA A 30 -13.25 -3.91 0.60
C ALA A 30 -13.69 -5.34 0.86
N VAL A 31 -12.85 -6.31 0.49
CA VAL A 31 -12.98 -7.67 1.03
C VAL A 31 -12.47 -7.66 2.47
N GLU A 32 -13.00 -8.56 3.29
CA GLU A 32 -12.53 -8.74 4.66
C GLU A 32 -11.07 -9.22 4.67
N ASN A 33 -10.29 -8.74 5.64
CA ASN A 33 -8.92 -9.16 5.80
C ASN A 33 -8.88 -10.65 6.20
N GLY A 34 -8.32 -11.48 5.32
CA GLY A 34 -8.25 -12.93 5.51
C GLY A 34 -9.48 -13.72 5.02
N SER A 35 -10.60 -13.10 4.66
CA SER A 35 -11.80 -13.75 4.14
C SER A 35 -12.09 -13.38 2.69
N LYS A 36 -12.40 -14.42 1.89
CA LYS A 36 -12.81 -14.23 0.47
C LYS A 36 -14.32 -14.14 0.28
N LYS A 37 -15.12 -14.23 1.34
CA LYS A 37 -16.58 -14.38 1.28
C LYS A 37 -17.35 -13.25 1.96
N SER A 38 -16.74 -12.08 2.09
CA SER A 38 -17.36 -10.94 2.76
C SER A 38 -18.43 -10.25 1.91
N ILE A 39 -19.49 -9.79 2.56
CA ILE A 39 -20.53 -8.93 1.96
C ILE A 39 -20.22 -7.46 2.28
N PRO A 40 -20.55 -6.52 1.38
CA PRO A 40 -21.20 -6.68 0.08
C PRO A 40 -20.25 -7.00 -1.09
N ALA A 41 -18.96 -7.21 -0.84
CA ALA A 41 -17.93 -7.41 -1.89
C ALA A 41 -18.23 -8.58 -2.84
N ILE A 42 -18.96 -9.61 -2.38
CA ILE A 42 -19.31 -10.76 -3.23
C ILE A 42 -20.45 -10.50 -4.21
N TYR A 43 -21.15 -9.37 -4.11
CA TYR A 43 -22.28 -9.09 -5.01
C TYR A 43 -21.78 -8.62 -6.37
N SER A 44 -22.40 -9.10 -7.44
CA SER A 44 -22.05 -8.75 -8.83
C SER A 44 -22.20 -7.26 -9.15
N THR A 45 -23.03 -6.54 -8.39
CA THR A 45 -23.27 -5.10 -8.48
C THR A 45 -22.23 -4.25 -7.75
N VAL A 46 -21.27 -4.88 -7.08
CA VAL A 46 -20.24 -4.22 -6.27
C VAL A 46 -18.88 -4.53 -6.86
N ILE A 47 -17.99 -3.56 -6.90
CA ILE A 47 -16.59 -3.76 -7.24
C ILE A 47 -15.85 -4.16 -5.96
N ALA A 48 -15.46 -5.43 -5.88
CA ALA A 48 -14.71 -5.98 -4.77
C ALA A 48 -13.23 -5.59 -4.90
N VAL A 49 -12.65 -5.04 -3.84
CA VAL A 49 -11.25 -4.61 -3.83
C VAL A 49 -10.45 -5.26 -2.71
N GLU A 50 -9.25 -5.68 -3.03
CA GLU A 50 -8.24 -6.20 -2.12
C GLU A 50 -6.95 -5.39 -2.24
N GLY A 51 -6.37 -5.00 -1.10
CA GLY A 51 -5.06 -4.38 -1.03
C GLY A 51 -3.96 -5.42 -1.03
N ARG A 52 -2.92 -5.20 -1.83
CA ARG A 52 -1.72 -6.04 -1.87
C ARG A 52 -0.47 -5.20 -2.05
N LYS A 53 0.65 -5.73 -1.60
CA LYS A 53 1.98 -5.18 -1.93
C LYS A 53 2.28 -5.58 -3.36
N LEU A 54 2.14 -4.64 -4.29
CA LEU A 54 2.45 -4.84 -5.71
C LEU A 54 3.80 -4.22 -6.05
N LYS A 55 4.45 -4.70 -7.12
CA LYS A 55 5.65 -4.05 -7.66
C LYS A 55 5.38 -2.58 -7.96
N GLN A 56 6.40 -1.72 -7.88
CA GLN A 56 6.26 -0.27 -8.06
C GLN A 56 5.58 0.15 -9.37
N ASN A 57 5.76 -0.62 -10.44
CA ASN A 57 5.12 -0.37 -11.73
C ASN A 57 3.66 -0.85 -11.82
N PHE A 58 3.15 -1.55 -10.79
CA PHE A 58 1.76 -1.99 -10.72
C PHE A 58 1.00 -1.14 -9.70
N ASP A 59 0.14 -0.27 -10.19
CA ASP A 59 -0.74 0.53 -9.35
C ASP A 59 -2.00 -0.27 -8.97
N PHE A 60 -2.64 -0.88 -9.96
CA PHE A 60 -3.74 -1.80 -9.74
C PHE A 60 -3.94 -2.78 -10.90
N MET A 61 -4.62 -3.87 -10.59
CA MET A 61 -5.08 -4.89 -11.54
C MET A 61 -6.60 -4.99 -11.46
N PHE A 62 -7.27 -5.13 -12.60
CA PHE A 62 -8.72 -5.22 -12.65
C PHE A 62 -9.22 -6.32 -13.58
N SER A 63 -10.13 -7.16 -13.09
CA SER A 63 -10.81 -8.18 -13.88
C SER A 63 -12.27 -8.31 -13.48
N SER A 64 -13.18 -8.06 -14.44
CA SER A 64 -14.63 -8.18 -14.21
C SER A 64 -15.06 -9.63 -13.92
N ASN A 65 -14.28 -10.62 -14.38
CA ASN A 65 -14.60 -12.03 -14.27
C ASN A 65 -14.10 -12.69 -12.99
N LYS A 66 -13.33 -11.97 -12.18
CA LYS A 66 -12.85 -12.46 -10.88
C LYS A 66 -13.84 -12.08 -9.79
N ARG A 67 -13.89 -12.90 -8.73
CA ARG A 67 -14.70 -12.62 -7.55
C ARG A 67 -14.23 -11.38 -6.81
N ILE A 68 -12.91 -11.22 -6.67
CA ILE A 68 -12.29 -9.97 -6.30
C ILE A 68 -11.94 -9.28 -7.61
N ASN A 69 -12.66 -8.21 -7.94
CA ASN A 69 -12.53 -7.55 -9.24
C ASN A 69 -11.27 -6.70 -9.33
N CYS A 70 -10.84 -6.11 -8.23
CA CYS A 70 -9.69 -5.22 -8.18
C CYS A 70 -8.70 -5.65 -7.13
N VAL A 71 -7.43 -5.71 -7.51
CA VAL A 71 -6.29 -5.79 -6.60
C VAL A 71 -5.51 -4.50 -6.78
N ILE A 72 -5.41 -3.70 -5.72
CA ILE A 72 -4.73 -2.41 -5.77
C ILE A 72 -3.51 -2.41 -4.86
N ARG A 73 -2.47 -1.71 -5.25
CA ARG A 73 -1.30 -1.51 -4.41
C ARG A 73 -1.69 -0.80 -3.12
N SER A 74 -1.52 -1.48 -2.01
CA SER A 74 -1.79 -0.98 -0.67
C SER A 74 -0.51 -1.08 0.14
N GLU A 75 0.22 0.03 0.19
CA GLU A 75 1.39 0.20 1.04
C GLU A 75 1.01 1.05 2.22
N PRO A 76 1.46 0.73 3.42
CA PRO A 76 1.31 1.63 4.56
C PRO A 76 2.05 2.94 4.31
N HIS A 77 1.43 4.03 4.74
CA HIS A 77 1.97 5.38 4.72
C HIS A 77 2.03 5.94 6.13
N LEU A 78 2.78 7.02 6.32
CA LEU A 78 2.72 7.81 7.54
C LEU A 78 1.44 8.66 7.53
N TYR A 79 0.59 8.46 8.52
CA TYR A 79 -0.61 9.26 8.76
C TYR A 79 -0.45 10.08 10.03
N TYR A 80 -0.87 11.35 9.97
CA TYR A 80 -0.90 12.22 11.13
C TYR A 80 -1.81 11.63 12.21
N GLN A 81 -1.31 11.61 13.42
CA GLN A 81 -2.03 11.31 14.63
C GLN A 81 -2.03 12.55 15.52
N LYS A 82 -2.57 12.53 16.69
CA LYS A 82 -2.61 13.69 17.58
C LYS A 82 -1.19 14.12 18.04
N LYS A 83 -0.98 15.42 18.28
CA LYS A 83 0.23 15.99 18.89
C LYS A 83 1.51 15.82 18.03
N ASP A 84 1.42 16.17 16.75
CA ASP A 84 2.55 16.12 15.81
C ASP A 84 3.25 14.76 15.74
N ASP A 85 2.48 13.71 15.91
CA ASP A 85 2.93 12.34 15.77
C ASP A 85 2.37 11.73 14.48
N TYR A 86 3.09 10.77 13.92
CA TYR A 86 2.71 10.05 12.71
C TYR A 86 2.85 8.55 12.92
N VAL A 87 1.90 7.81 12.43
CA VAL A 87 1.89 6.35 12.50
C VAL A 87 1.87 5.73 11.11
N MET A 88 2.64 4.65 10.94
CA MET A 88 2.66 3.88 9.70
C MET A 88 1.41 2.98 9.63
N TYR A 89 0.46 3.35 8.77
CA TYR A 89 -0.83 2.69 8.69
C TYR A 89 -1.29 2.51 7.24
N GLY A 90 -2.24 1.61 6.98
CA GLY A 90 -2.89 1.51 5.69
C GLY A 90 -2.66 0.23 4.89
N ASP A 91 -2.26 -0.89 5.52
CA ASP A 91 -2.14 -2.19 4.86
C ASP A 91 -3.42 -3.05 4.88
N CYS A 92 -4.54 -2.47 5.32
CA CYS A 92 -5.83 -3.14 5.31
C CYS A 92 -6.66 -2.81 4.06
N ASN A 93 -7.60 -3.70 3.75
CA ASN A 93 -8.45 -3.59 2.56
C ASN A 93 -9.37 -2.36 2.57
N SER A 94 -9.64 -1.77 3.74
CA SER A 94 -10.39 -0.52 3.84
C SER A 94 -9.68 0.64 3.14
N PHE A 95 -8.36 0.74 3.27
CA PHE A 95 -7.56 1.72 2.55
C PHE A 95 -7.51 1.44 1.04
N ALA A 96 -7.50 0.16 0.65
CA ALA A 96 -7.59 -0.23 -0.75
C ALA A 96 -8.89 0.26 -1.39
N ALA A 97 -10.03 0.16 -0.67
CA ALA A 97 -11.31 0.67 -1.14
C ALA A 97 -11.29 2.21 -1.31
N ALA A 98 -10.72 2.93 -0.37
CA ALA A 98 -10.56 4.39 -0.47
C ALA A 98 -9.65 4.79 -1.64
N LYS A 99 -8.49 4.13 -1.80
CA LYS A 99 -7.58 4.35 -2.93
C LYS A 99 -8.26 4.10 -4.29
N LEU A 100 -9.00 3.00 -4.42
CA LEU A 100 -9.74 2.70 -5.66
C LEU A 100 -10.82 3.76 -5.94
N SER A 101 -11.55 4.19 -4.90
CA SER A 101 -12.57 5.24 -5.02
C SER A 101 -11.98 6.55 -5.53
N GLY A 102 -10.86 7.00 -4.96
CA GLY A 102 -10.14 8.18 -5.40
C GLY A 102 -9.60 8.07 -6.83
N LYS A 103 -9.08 6.88 -7.19
CA LYS A 103 -8.62 6.61 -8.55
C LYS A 103 -9.78 6.64 -9.54
N LEU A 104 -10.88 6.00 -9.22
CA LEU A 104 -12.08 6.00 -10.06
C LEU A 104 -12.64 7.41 -10.24
N ALA A 105 -12.70 8.20 -9.18
CA ALA A 105 -13.13 9.61 -9.26
C ALA A 105 -12.27 10.40 -10.27
N ARG A 106 -10.94 10.20 -10.29
CA ARG A 106 -10.04 10.82 -11.27
C ARG A 106 -10.30 10.35 -12.70
N ILE A 107 -10.59 9.08 -12.90
CA ILE A 107 -10.96 8.52 -14.22
C ILE A 107 -12.27 9.14 -14.69
N LEU A 108 -13.29 9.16 -13.84
CA LEU A 108 -14.61 9.68 -14.18
C LEU A 108 -14.64 11.20 -14.38
N ARG A 109 -13.72 11.94 -13.76
CA ARG A 109 -13.55 13.39 -14.05
C ARG A 109 -13.13 13.63 -15.51
N LYS A 110 -12.33 12.71 -16.08
CA LYS A 110 -11.88 12.79 -17.48
C LYS A 110 -12.89 12.18 -18.46
N GLN A 111 -13.58 11.15 -18.04
CA GLN A 111 -14.54 10.38 -18.84
C GLN A 111 -15.79 10.09 -18.02
N PRO A 112 -16.74 11.05 -17.90
CA PRO A 112 -17.93 10.89 -17.07
C PRO A 112 -18.80 9.71 -17.53
N SER A 113 -19.25 8.91 -16.58
CA SER A 113 -20.19 7.82 -16.82
C SER A 113 -20.89 7.40 -15.51
N ASN A 114 -22.19 7.14 -15.61
CA ASN A 114 -23.01 6.53 -14.58
C ASN A 114 -23.38 5.06 -14.92
N ASP A 115 -22.89 4.56 -16.06
CA ASP A 115 -23.05 3.17 -16.47
C ASP A 115 -21.94 2.30 -15.88
N ASN A 116 -22.30 1.41 -14.98
CA ASN A 116 -21.38 0.48 -14.32
C ASN A 116 -20.61 -0.41 -15.30
N SER A 117 -21.20 -0.76 -16.45
CA SER A 117 -20.51 -1.54 -17.49
C SER A 117 -19.39 -0.73 -18.13
N LYS A 118 -19.67 0.53 -18.48
CA LYS A 118 -18.64 1.46 -19.00
C LYS A 118 -17.55 1.72 -17.96
N VAL A 119 -17.92 1.92 -16.70
CA VAL A 119 -16.95 2.11 -15.59
C VAL A 119 -16.02 0.92 -15.47
N LYS A 120 -16.54 -0.31 -15.51
CA LYS A 120 -15.70 -1.53 -15.49
C LYS A 120 -14.76 -1.61 -16.70
N LYS A 121 -15.23 -1.20 -17.90
CA LYS A 121 -14.38 -1.12 -19.09
C LYS A 121 -13.26 -0.07 -18.91
N LEU A 122 -13.56 1.10 -18.34
CA LEU A 122 -12.57 2.14 -18.02
C LEU A 122 -11.53 1.65 -17.02
N LEU A 123 -11.95 1.01 -15.93
CA LEU A 123 -11.02 0.42 -14.95
C LEU A 123 -10.14 -0.64 -15.60
N ARG A 124 -10.68 -1.48 -16.48
CA ARG A 124 -9.89 -2.48 -17.21
C ARG A 124 -8.85 -1.82 -18.13
N LYS A 125 -9.22 -0.76 -18.85
CA LYS A 125 -8.31 -0.02 -19.73
C LYS A 125 -7.16 0.62 -18.98
N GLU A 126 -7.44 1.17 -17.82
CA GLU A 126 -6.44 1.84 -16.95
C GLU A 126 -5.59 0.84 -16.12
N SER A 127 -6.01 -0.42 -16.04
CA SER A 127 -5.30 -1.43 -15.27
C SER A 127 -4.05 -1.93 -15.99
N LYS A 128 -2.98 -2.22 -15.25
CA LYS A 128 -1.73 -2.78 -15.80
C LYS A 128 -1.85 -4.27 -16.13
N LEU A 129 -2.78 -4.97 -15.47
CA LEU A 129 -3.01 -6.40 -15.67
C LEU A 129 -4.47 -6.73 -15.37
N PHE A 130 -5.06 -7.61 -16.17
CA PHE A 130 -6.45 -8.08 -16.03
C PHE A 130 -6.56 -9.58 -15.77
N VAL A 131 -5.43 -10.26 -15.67
CA VAL A 131 -5.35 -11.66 -15.23
C VAL A 131 -4.20 -11.78 -14.23
N TRP A 132 -4.46 -12.39 -13.08
CA TRP A 132 -3.44 -12.64 -12.07
C TRP A 132 -3.60 -14.02 -11.45
N THR A 133 -2.49 -14.54 -10.94
CA THR A 133 -2.43 -15.84 -10.25
C THR A 133 -2.14 -15.62 -8.77
N VAL A 134 -2.42 -16.63 -7.96
CA VAL A 134 -2.07 -16.61 -6.52
C VAL A 134 -0.56 -16.45 -6.29
N PRO A 135 0.32 -17.11 -7.04
CA PRO A 135 1.76 -16.86 -6.95
C PRO A 135 2.13 -15.39 -7.19
N LEU A 136 1.54 -14.74 -8.20
CA LEU A 136 1.78 -13.32 -8.44
C LEU A 136 1.39 -12.44 -7.25
N LEU A 137 0.27 -12.76 -6.57
CA LEU A 137 -0.18 -12.03 -5.38
C LEU A 137 0.68 -12.32 -4.14
N ASN A 138 1.34 -13.47 -4.09
CA ASN A 138 2.16 -13.89 -2.95
C ASN A 138 3.62 -13.45 -3.03
N LEU A 139 4.08 -12.92 -4.17
CA LEU A 139 5.48 -12.50 -4.39
C LEU A 139 6.01 -11.47 -3.38
N PHE A 140 5.16 -10.89 -2.53
CA PHE A 140 5.51 -9.75 -1.68
C PHE A 140 5.07 -9.91 -0.22
N LYS A 141 4.95 -11.16 0.28
CA LYS A 141 4.62 -11.40 1.70
C LYS A 141 5.74 -11.00 2.65
N GLU A 142 6.98 -11.08 2.21
CA GLU A 142 8.16 -10.68 2.98
C GLU A 142 8.77 -9.42 2.38
N TYR A 143 9.50 -8.67 3.20
CA TYR A 143 10.25 -7.50 2.76
C TYR A 143 11.66 -7.95 2.38
N PRO A 144 11.95 -8.23 1.10
CA PRO A 144 13.28 -8.61 0.71
C PRO A 144 14.23 -7.41 0.83
N VAL A 145 15.38 -7.65 1.39
CA VAL A 145 16.49 -6.72 1.29
C VAL A 145 17.09 -6.89 -0.10
N PHE A 146 16.84 -5.94 -0.99
CA PHE A 146 17.48 -5.97 -2.30
C PHE A 146 18.13 -4.62 -2.59
N ARG A 147 19.22 -4.70 -3.30
CA ARG A 147 19.96 -3.57 -3.83
C ARG A 147 19.40 -3.21 -5.21
N ASP A 148 18.98 -1.97 -5.40
CA ASP A 148 18.53 -1.50 -6.71
C ASP A 148 19.75 -1.28 -7.60
N ASN A 149 19.89 -2.09 -8.66
CA ASN A 149 21.04 -2.05 -9.56
C ASN A 149 21.14 -0.74 -10.37
N ASN A 150 20.06 0.04 -10.43
CA ASN A 150 20.08 1.34 -11.11
C ASN A 150 20.63 2.47 -10.21
N ILE A 151 20.96 2.16 -8.96
CA ILE A 151 21.47 3.15 -8.01
C ILE A 151 22.96 2.88 -7.74
N ILE A 152 23.77 3.89 -7.97
CA ILE A 152 25.18 3.88 -7.54
C ILE A 152 25.19 4.25 -6.06
N TYR A 153 25.59 3.30 -5.24
CA TYR A 153 25.76 3.46 -3.80
C TYR A 153 27.21 3.87 -3.50
N ASP A 154 27.38 5.04 -2.90
CA ASP A 154 28.65 5.48 -2.36
C ASP A 154 28.97 4.65 -1.10
N PRO A 155 30.09 3.90 -1.06
CA PRO A 155 30.39 3.03 0.08
C PRO A 155 30.59 3.80 1.40
N ILE A 156 31.15 5.01 1.36
CA ILE A 156 31.42 5.82 2.53
C ILE A 156 30.09 6.30 3.12
N LYS A 157 29.23 6.85 2.28
CA LYS A 157 27.88 7.30 2.69
C LYS A 157 27.03 6.14 3.18
N LEU A 158 27.07 5.00 2.48
CA LEU A 158 26.32 3.81 2.86
C LEU A 158 26.77 3.29 4.24
N ASN A 159 28.08 3.24 4.48
CA ASN A 159 28.60 2.82 5.79
C ASN A 159 28.24 3.80 6.90
N LYS A 160 28.32 5.12 6.65
CA LYS A 160 27.84 6.14 7.61
C LYS A 160 26.36 5.98 7.91
N LEU A 161 25.54 5.68 6.91
CA LEU A 161 24.12 5.40 7.08
C LEU A 161 23.90 4.13 7.90
N ALA A 162 24.66 3.04 7.63
CA ALA A 162 24.60 1.79 8.40
C ALA A 162 24.88 2.03 9.88
N THR A 163 25.93 2.78 10.18
CA THR A 163 26.29 3.14 11.55
C THR A 163 25.17 3.93 12.25
N ASN A 164 24.59 4.91 11.59
CA ASN A 164 23.48 5.68 12.16
C ASN A 164 22.22 4.81 12.37
N ILE A 165 21.92 3.91 11.45
CA ILE A 165 20.82 2.95 11.60
C ILE A 165 21.09 2.01 12.78
N ALA A 166 22.31 1.49 12.92
CA ALA A 166 22.69 0.63 14.03
C ALA A 166 22.53 1.34 15.38
N VAL A 167 22.93 2.60 15.47
CA VAL A 167 22.73 3.44 16.67
C VAL A 167 21.24 3.61 16.98
N PHE A 168 20.42 3.95 15.97
CA PHE A 168 18.98 4.17 16.18
C PHE A 168 18.25 2.93 16.69
N PHE A 169 18.58 1.76 16.15
CA PHE A 169 17.95 0.49 16.52
C PHE A 169 18.68 -0.26 17.64
N SER A 170 19.80 0.26 18.14
CA SER A 170 20.67 -0.40 19.13
C SER A 170 21.14 -1.80 18.63
N VAL A 171 21.55 -1.87 17.37
CA VAL A 171 22.06 -3.10 16.75
C VAL A 171 23.57 -3.16 16.94
N GLU A 172 24.05 -4.22 17.59
CA GLU A 172 25.50 -4.38 17.87
C GLU A 172 26.29 -4.74 16.62
N ASN A 173 25.74 -5.62 15.76
CA ASN A 173 26.42 -6.05 14.57
C ASN A 173 25.96 -5.28 13.32
N ILE A 174 26.77 -4.34 12.86
CA ILE A 174 26.46 -3.50 11.68
C ILE A 174 26.19 -4.35 10.41
N SER A 175 26.76 -5.55 10.28
CA SER A 175 26.53 -6.41 9.12
C SER A 175 25.05 -6.83 9.00
N ASP A 176 24.32 -6.87 10.10
CA ASP A 176 22.90 -7.20 10.12
C ASP A 176 22.06 -6.11 9.41
N ILE A 177 22.49 -4.85 9.45
CA ILE A 177 21.83 -3.73 8.76
C ILE A 177 21.85 -3.92 7.24
N TYR A 178 22.88 -4.56 6.71
CA TYR A 178 22.97 -4.86 5.27
C TYR A 178 22.20 -6.11 4.87
N SER A 179 22.01 -7.02 5.82
CA SER A 179 21.51 -8.37 5.55
C SER A 179 20.01 -8.51 5.81
N TYR A 180 19.45 -7.72 6.71
CA TYR A 180 18.06 -7.86 7.15
C TYR A 180 17.23 -6.62 6.85
N SER A 181 15.93 -6.84 6.67
CA SER A 181 14.96 -5.75 6.62
C SER A 181 14.93 -5.00 7.96
N LEU A 182 14.77 -3.67 7.93
CA LEU A 182 14.58 -2.86 9.12
C LEU A 182 13.30 -3.23 9.90
N TYR A 183 12.36 -3.93 9.25
CA TYR A 183 11.16 -4.49 9.89
C TYR A 183 11.34 -5.92 10.40
N SER A 184 12.53 -6.51 10.30
CA SER A 184 12.82 -7.81 10.86
C SER A 184 12.99 -7.73 12.37
N SER A 185 12.72 -8.84 13.07
CA SER A 185 12.97 -8.93 14.52
C SER A 185 14.46 -8.86 14.89
N LYS A 186 15.35 -9.05 13.92
CA LYS A 186 16.81 -8.88 14.09
C LYS A 186 17.22 -7.42 14.22
N ILE A 187 16.46 -6.48 13.60
CA ILE A 187 16.78 -5.06 13.59
C ILE A 187 15.82 -4.30 14.49
N SER A 188 14.52 -4.42 14.28
CA SER A 188 13.53 -3.64 15.03
C SER A 188 12.64 -4.54 15.87
N GLN A 189 12.62 -4.31 17.17
CA GLN A 189 11.65 -4.94 18.07
C GLN A 189 10.24 -4.32 17.95
N LYS A 190 10.13 -3.09 17.43
CA LYS A 190 8.88 -2.35 17.26
C LYS A 190 8.62 -2.09 15.78
N LYS A 191 7.48 -2.51 15.27
CA LYS A 191 7.09 -2.27 13.86
C LYS A 191 6.76 -0.80 13.55
N GLU A 192 6.52 0.02 14.56
CA GLU A 192 6.11 1.43 14.44
C GLU A 192 7.27 2.39 14.68
N PHE A 193 8.37 2.20 13.98
CA PHE A 193 9.54 3.06 14.14
C PHE A 193 9.65 4.18 13.09
N ALA A 194 8.96 4.05 11.95
CA ALA A 194 9.25 4.81 10.74
C ALA A 194 9.27 6.33 10.93
N TYR A 195 8.30 6.90 11.67
CA TYR A 195 8.26 8.33 11.94
C TYR A 195 9.45 8.79 12.80
N ARG A 196 9.70 8.10 13.93
CA ARG A 196 10.83 8.43 14.80
C ARG A 196 12.17 8.27 14.09
N PHE A 197 12.28 7.27 13.25
CA PHE A 197 13.48 7.05 12.44
C PHE A 197 13.67 8.18 11.42
N LEU A 198 12.60 8.62 10.77
CA LEU A 198 12.64 9.75 9.84
C LEU A 198 13.10 11.04 10.56
N ARG A 199 12.53 11.33 11.73
CA ARG A 199 12.97 12.48 12.57
C ARG A 199 14.46 12.39 12.94
N PHE A 200 14.92 11.20 13.30
CA PHE A 200 16.33 10.95 13.57
C PHE A 200 17.21 11.21 12.32
N LEU A 201 16.74 10.82 11.12
CA LEU A 201 17.48 11.10 9.89
C LEU A 201 17.49 12.60 9.56
N GLU A 202 16.40 13.33 9.79
CA GLU A 202 16.35 14.79 9.64
C GLU A 202 17.42 15.46 10.50
N GLU A 203 17.51 15.11 11.77
CA GLU A 203 18.51 15.63 12.71
C GLU A 203 19.95 15.29 12.29
N LYS A 204 20.19 14.05 11.83
CA LYS A 204 21.53 13.58 11.46
C LYS A 204 22.03 14.13 10.12
N TYR A 205 21.14 14.41 9.19
CA TYR A 205 21.49 14.81 7.83
C TYR A 205 21.05 16.24 7.46
N GLY A 206 20.41 16.96 8.38
CA GLY A 206 20.10 18.39 8.23
C GLY A 206 19.04 18.71 7.18
N PHE A 207 18.10 17.80 6.91
CA PHE A 207 16.98 18.08 6.04
C PHE A 207 15.67 18.20 6.81
N VAL A 208 14.65 18.77 6.20
CA VAL A 208 13.31 18.93 6.78
C VAL A 208 12.29 18.32 5.85
N CYS A 209 11.40 17.49 6.38
CA CYS A 209 10.30 16.93 5.65
C CYS A 209 9.09 17.87 5.70
N GLU A 210 8.70 18.42 4.57
CA GLU A 210 7.50 19.27 4.45
C GLU A 210 6.19 18.49 4.61
N ASN A 211 6.18 17.23 4.18
CA ASN A 211 4.99 16.40 4.23
C ASN A 211 5.33 14.94 4.54
N TYR A 212 5.07 14.51 5.75
CA TYR A 212 5.32 13.13 6.18
C TYR A 212 4.39 12.10 5.53
N SER A 213 3.20 12.50 5.08
CA SER A 213 2.23 11.56 4.48
C SER A 213 2.64 11.00 3.12
N VAL A 214 3.71 11.51 2.51
CA VAL A 214 4.24 10.97 1.25
C VAL A 214 5.12 9.73 1.44
N PHE A 215 5.51 9.42 2.69
CA PHE A 215 6.38 8.29 2.98
C PHE A 215 5.61 6.99 3.09
N GLU A 216 6.12 5.99 2.40
CA GLU A 216 5.60 4.63 2.42
C GLU A 216 6.53 3.72 3.24
N ARG A 217 6.01 2.60 3.69
CA ARG A 217 6.84 1.57 4.34
C ARG A 217 8.03 1.13 3.47
N ASN A 218 7.86 1.15 2.15
CA ASN A 218 8.91 0.78 1.21
C ASN A 218 10.16 1.67 1.31
N ASP A 219 10.02 2.93 1.71
CA ASP A 219 11.14 3.85 1.91
C ASP A 219 12.05 3.42 3.07
N PHE A 220 11.51 2.59 3.99
CA PHE A 220 12.18 2.17 5.23
C PHE A 220 12.40 0.65 5.33
N ILE A 221 12.29 -0.11 4.23
CA ILE A 221 12.44 -1.58 4.29
C ILE A 221 13.86 -2.00 4.61
N SER A 222 14.87 -1.32 4.05
CA SER A 222 16.28 -1.69 4.17
C SER A 222 17.18 -0.46 4.12
N ILE A 223 18.43 -0.63 4.47
CA ILE A 223 19.45 0.42 4.29
C ILE A 223 19.48 0.94 2.85
N TYR A 224 19.29 0.08 1.87
CA TYR A 224 19.31 0.46 0.45
C TYR A 224 18.10 1.31 0.07
N SER A 225 16.92 1.02 0.59
CA SER A 225 15.74 1.86 0.36
C SER A 225 15.86 3.22 1.06
N VAL A 226 16.42 3.26 2.27
CA VAL A 226 16.70 4.52 2.98
C VAL A 226 17.75 5.34 2.24
N TYR A 227 18.82 4.72 1.75
CA TYR A 227 19.85 5.41 0.94
C TYR A 227 19.24 6.02 -0.33
N LYS A 228 18.43 5.22 -1.07
CA LYS A 228 17.72 5.67 -2.26
C LYS A 228 16.84 6.88 -1.96
N PHE A 229 16.04 6.80 -0.94
CA PHE A 229 15.18 7.86 -0.46
C PHE A 229 15.96 9.16 -0.15
N LEU A 230 17.07 9.09 0.60
CA LEU A 230 17.91 10.24 0.93
C LEU A 230 18.52 10.87 -0.33
N LYS A 231 19.04 10.04 -1.23
CA LYS A 231 19.66 10.49 -2.48
C LYS A 231 18.67 11.16 -3.43
N GLU A 232 17.49 10.58 -3.64
CA GLU A 232 16.50 11.06 -4.61
C GLU A 232 15.73 12.28 -4.13
N ARG A 233 15.43 12.37 -2.84
CA ARG A 233 14.59 13.46 -2.29
C ARG A 233 15.40 14.60 -1.69
N TYR A 234 16.57 14.33 -1.14
CA TYR A 234 17.34 15.34 -0.39
C TYR A 234 18.75 15.56 -0.95
N LYS A 235 19.07 15.01 -2.10
CA LYS A 235 20.38 15.16 -2.78
C LYS A 235 21.58 14.79 -1.89
N TRP A 236 21.35 13.93 -0.93
CA TRP A 236 22.34 13.47 0.03
C TRP A 236 23.46 12.61 -0.58
#